data_ed5a05094fad70ec5a26e8a9f7be9f50
#
_entry.id   ed5a05094fad70ec5a26e8a9f7be9f50
#
_cell.length_a   1.000
_cell.length_b   1.000
_cell.length_c   1.000
_cell.angle_alpha   90.00
_cell.angle_beta   90.00
_cell.angle_gamma   90.00
#
_symmetry.space_group_name_H-M   'P 1'
#
loop_
_entity.id
_entity.type
_entity.pdbx_description
1 polymer ?
#
loop_
_entity_poly.entity_id
_entity_poly.type
_entity_poly.pdbx_seq_one_letter_code
_entity_poly.pdbx_strand_id
1 'polypeptide(L)'
;MIGLPTAQSYYKKFLLITGVGGFDIHLPKGYKKEVFQIEEHFLMQTNQSTEAFIRKTGKNDSYVYNHEVRTFKDGQRITKKRQISGREYIELMDQKAPGYKELKKFRQCFIYHNQHFMVETVINADFQPTLLRFETSKESTKIEIPDFVSVLREVTTEEVYFTSSIAKLGWKMPDDDKK
;
A
#
# COMPACT_ATOMS: atom_id res chain seq x y z
N MET A 1 20.91 20.96 -1.96
CA MET A 1 20.04 19.78 -2.18
C MET A 1 18.70 20.28 -2.66
N ILE A 2 18.33 19.96 -3.89
CA ILE A 2 16.99 20.32 -4.42
C ILE A 2 16.00 19.46 -3.63
N GLY A 3 15.09 20.11 -2.91
CA GLY A 3 14.04 19.41 -2.18
C GLY A 3 13.21 18.56 -3.14
N LEU A 4 12.92 17.33 -2.73
CA LEU A 4 12.09 16.44 -3.51
C LEU A 4 10.68 17.01 -3.64
N PRO A 5 10.04 16.82 -4.80
CA PRO A 5 8.68 17.28 -4.96
C PRO A 5 7.77 16.63 -3.92
N THR A 6 7.04 17.46 -3.18
CA THR A 6 6.01 17.01 -2.25
C THR A 6 4.73 16.82 -3.03
N ALA A 7 4.22 15.60 -3.05
CA ALA A 7 2.92 15.30 -3.65
C ALA A 7 1.83 15.28 -2.58
N GLN A 8 0.74 15.98 -2.85
CA GLN A 8 -0.47 15.99 -2.03
C GLN A 8 -1.55 15.21 -2.76
N SER A 9 -2.15 14.24 -2.07
CA SER A 9 -3.20 13.42 -2.65
C SER A 9 -4.26 13.05 -1.62
N TYR A 10 -5.45 12.80 -2.13
CA TYR A 10 -6.53 12.14 -1.37
C TYR A 10 -6.54 10.67 -1.74
N TYR A 11 -6.77 9.81 -0.78
CA TYR A 11 -6.83 8.38 -1.01
C TYR A 11 -8.08 7.79 -0.38
N LYS A 12 -8.52 6.69 -0.97
CA LYS A 12 -9.55 5.82 -0.42
C LYS A 12 -9.03 4.40 -0.37
N LYS A 13 -9.38 3.69 0.68
CA LYS A 13 -8.95 2.32 0.93
C LYS A 13 -10.14 1.46 1.31
N PHE A 14 -10.29 0.34 0.63
CA PHE A 14 -11.38 -0.60 0.85
C PHE A 14 -10.82 -1.99 1.16
N LEU A 15 -11.34 -2.60 2.22
CA LEU A 15 -11.03 -3.99 2.53
C LEU A 15 -11.83 -4.89 1.58
N LEU A 16 -11.16 -5.84 0.97
CA LEU A 16 -11.79 -6.80 0.04
C LEU A 16 -12.12 -8.11 0.74
N ILE A 17 -13.17 -8.75 0.27
CA ILE A 17 -13.49 -10.14 0.63
C ILE A 17 -12.57 -11.03 -0.19
N THR A 18 -11.73 -11.80 0.47
CA THR A 18 -10.79 -12.70 -0.18
C THR A 18 -10.93 -14.11 0.38
N GLY A 19 -10.94 -15.09 -0.50
CA GLY A 19 -10.86 -16.49 -0.07
C GLY A 19 -9.47 -16.85 0.42
N VAL A 20 -9.37 -17.98 1.10
CA VAL A 20 -8.08 -18.55 1.54
C VAL A 20 -7.24 -18.91 0.30
N GLY A 21 -6.00 -18.45 0.24
CA GLY A 21 -5.04 -18.88 -0.80
C GLY A 21 -4.58 -17.82 -1.79
N GLY A 22 -4.88 -16.56 -1.52
CA GLY A 22 -4.42 -15.45 -2.36
C GLY A 22 -5.51 -14.88 -3.25
N PHE A 23 -5.25 -13.69 -3.75
CA PHE A 23 -6.24 -12.94 -4.52
C PHE A 23 -5.65 -12.55 -5.88
N ASP A 24 -6.15 -13.17 -6.93
CA ASP A 24 -5.86 -12.78 -8.30
C ASP A 24 -7.10 -12.15 -8.92
N ILE A 25 -7.00 -10.87 -9.31
CA ILE A 25 -8.11 -10.17 -9.96
C ILE A 25 -8.25 -10.65 -11.40
N HIS A 26 -9.44 -11.13 -11.73
CA HIS A 26 -9.81 -11.45 -13.10
C HIS A 26 -10.47 -10.23 -13.74
N LEU A 27 -9.69 -9.53 -14.57
CA LEU A 27 -10.18 -8.37 -15.30
C LEU A 27 -11.08 -8.80 -16.48
N PRO A 28 -12.14 -8.01 -16.80
CA PRO A 28 -12.90 -8.20 -18.01
C PRO A 28 -12.04 -8.12 -19.27
N LYS A 29 -12.52 -8.70 -20.37
CA LYS A 29 -11.82 -8.63 -21.66
C LYS A 29 -11.55 -7.17 -22.06
N GLY A 30 -10.32 -6.90 -22.48
CA GLY A 30 -9.88 -5.56 -22.91
C GLY A 30 -9.15 -4.77 -21.82
N TYR A 31 -9.23 -5.18 -20.56
CA TYR A 31 -8.45 -4.58 -19.47
C TYR A 31 -7.17 -5.35 -19.22
N LYS A 32 -6.12 -4.64 -18.82
CA LYS A 32 -4.81 -5.22 -18.47
C LYS A 32 -4.41 -4.84 -17.07
N LYS A 33 -3.69 -5.72 -16.41
CA LYS A 33 -3.08 -5.45 -15.11
C LYS A 33 -1.58 -5.60 -15.16
N GLU A 34 -0.91 -4.81 -14.33
CA GLU A 34 0.50 -4.92 -14.01
C GLU A 34 0.65 -5.49 -12.61
N VAL A 35 1.56 -6.44 -12.46
CA VAL A 35 1.77 -7.15 -11.19
C VAL A 35 3.16 -6.88 -10.66
N PHE A 36 3.25 -6.53 -9.38
CA PHE A 36 4.50 -6.24 -8.69
C PHE A 36 4.61 -7.01 -7.39
N GLN A 37 5.84 -7.40 -7.06
CA GLN A 37 6.21 -7.86 -5.73
C GLN A 37 6.85 -6.70 -4.98
N ILE A 38 6.45 -6.51 -3.73
CA ILE A 38 6.87 -5.36 -2.91
C ILE A 38 7.38 -5.86 -1.57
N GLU A 39 8.53 -5.30 -1.15
CA GLU A 39 9.05 -5.42 0.19
C GLU A 39 9.17 -4.01 0.80
N GLU A 40 8.66 -3.84 2.00
CA GLU A 40 8.72 -2.58 2.72
C GLU A 40 9.32 -2.77 4.10
N HIS A 41 10.24 -1.86 4.48
CA HIS A 41 10.83 -1.80 5.81
C HIS A 41 10.54 -0.44 6.41
N PHE A 42 9.88 -0.42 7.57
CA PHE A 42 9.56 0.82 8.28
C PHE A 42 10.78 1.33 9.03
N LEU A 43 10.98 2.66 8.95
CA LEU A 43 12.11 3.37 9.55
C LEU A 43 11.70 4.05 10.86
N MET A 44 12.69 4.43 11.66
CA MET A 44 12.49 4.98 13.01
C MET A 44 11.65 6.26 13.07
N GLN A 45 11.49 6.99 11.96
CA GLN A 45 10.59 8.17 11.91
C GLN A 45 9.11 7.80 11.90
N THR A 46 8.76 6.53 11.76
CA THR A 46 7.36 6.08 11.74
C THR A 46 6.71 6.28 13.10
N ASN A 47 5.52 6.91 13.10
CA ASN A 47 4.70 7.14 14.29
C ASN A 47 3.20 7.08 13.93
N GLN A 48 2.30 7.54 14.79
CA GLN A 48 0.85 7.46 14.57
C GLN A 48 0.35 8.22 13.34
N SER A 49 1.01 9.31 12.95
CA SER A 49 0.60 10.17 11.84
C SER A 49 1.54 10.11 10.64
N THR A 50 2.65 9.42 10.76
CA THR A 50 3.70 9.38 9.74
C THR A 50 4.16 7.95 9.48
N GLU A 51 4.20 7.57 8.22
CA GLU A 51 4.83 6.33 7.77
C GLU A 51 6.12 6.69 7.01
N ALA A 52 7.26 6.29 7.56
CA ALA A 52 8.56 6.41 6.90
C ALA A 52 9.09 5.02 6.57
N PHE A 53 9.37 4.74 5.31
CA PHE A 53 9.77 3.41 4.89
C PHE A 53 10.64 3.43 3.63
N ILE A 54 11.37 2.37 3.44
CA ILE A 54 12.04 2.03 2.19
C ILE A 54 11.28 0.89 1.52
N ARG A 55 11.20 0.96 0.20
CA ARG A 55 10.47 -0.02 -0.62
C ARG A 55 11.32 -0.55 -1.74
N LYS A 56 11.29 -1.85 -1.91
CA LYS A 56 11.80 -2.55 -3.09
C LYS A 56 10.60 -3.04 -3.89
N THR A 57 10.48 -2.58 -5.12
CA THR A 57 9.43 -3.01 -6.05
C THR A 57 10.06 -3.83 -7.16
N GLY A 58 9.60 -5.06 -7.33
CA GLY A 58 10.12 -6.00 -8.32
C GLY A 58 9.09 -6.40 -9.36
N LYS A 59 9.55 -6.50 -10.60
CA LYS A 59 8.81 -7.06 -11.73
C LYS A 59 9.80 -7.67 -12.72
N ASN A 60 9.62 -8.94 -13.08
CA ASN A 60 10.46 -9.64 -14.07
C ASN A 60 11.98 -9.49 -13.79
N ASP A 61 12.40 -9.76 -12.56
CA ASP A 61 13.79 -9.64 -12.08
C ASP A 61 14.40 -8.24 -12.16
N SER A 62 13.60 -7.23 -12.43
CA SER A 62 13.98 -5.83 -12.33
C SER A 62 13.47 -5.22 -11.05
N TYR A 63 14.29 -4.40 -10.38
CA TYR A 63 13.96 -3.82 -9.07
C TYR A 63 14.14 -2.31 -9.09
N VAL A 64 13.21 -1.63 -8.44
CA VAL A 64 13.27 -0.19 -8.17
C VAL A 64 13.19 0.02 -6.66
N TYR A 65 14.03 0.90 -6.15
CA TYR A 65 14.10 1.21 -4.73
C TYR A 65 13.64 2.64 -4.48
N ASN A 66 12.82 2.82 -3.46
CA ASN A 66 12.31 4.14 -3.06
C ASN A 66 12.42 4.34 -1.56
N HIS A 67 12.60 5.59 -1.17
CA HIS A 67 12.44 6.06 0.20
C HIS A 67 11.23 6.99 0.22
N GLU A 68 10.26 6.69 1.07
CA GLU A 68 9.01 7.45 1.19
C GLU A 68 8.76 7.86 2.63
N VAL A 69 8.26 9.08 2.78
CA VAL A 69 7.68 9.59 4.03
C VAL A 69 6.29 10.11 3.73
N ARG A 70 5.30 9.53 4.39
CA ARG A 70 3.89 9.86 4.23
C ARG A 70 3.33 10.44 5.52
N THR A 71 2.68 11.59 5.43
CA THR A 71 1.94 12.19 6.53
C THR A 71 0.46 12.19 6.20
N PHE A 72 -0.36 11.73 7.12
CA PHE A 72 -1.80 11.56 6.94
C PHE A 72 -2.58 12.56 7.78
N LYS A 73 -3.59 13.20 7.19
CA LYS A 73 -4.52 14.07 7.86
C LYS A 73 -5.84 14.14 7.09
N ASP A 74 -6.96 13.80 7.74
CA ASP A 74 -8.32 13.94 7.20
C ASP A 74 -8.51 13.29 5.82
N GLY A 75 -7.99 12.08 5.62
CA GLY A 75 -8.04 11.37 4.33
C GLY A 75 -7.10 11.94 3.27
N GLN A 76 -6.36 13.00 3.60
CA GLN A 76 -5.34 13.59 2.78
C GLN A 76 -3.98 13.01 3.12
N ARG A 77 -3.18 12.77 2.10
CA ARG A 77 -1.82 12.27 2.24
C ARG A 77 -0.82 13.22 1.61
N ILE A 78 0.19 13.59 2.38
CA ILE A 78 1.36 14.33 1.88
C ILE A 78 2.51 13.33 1.81
N THR A 79 3.04 13.11 0.61
CA THR A 79 4.11 12.15 0.36
C THR A 79 5.36 12.86 -0.11
N LYS A 80 6.47 12.57 0.56
CA LYS A 80 7.82 12.85 0.08
C LYS A 80 8.44 11.53 -0.37
N LYS A 81 8.78 11.43 -1.64
CA LYS A 81 9.28 10.21 -2.24
C LYS A 81 10.51 10.50 -3.10
N ARG A 82 11.53 9.68 -2.97
CA ARG A 82 12.67 9.67 -3.89
C ARG A 82 13.06 8.25 -4.27
N GLN A 83 13.50 8.10 -5.48
CA GLN A 83 14.18 6.88 -5.92
C GLN A 83 15.59 6.86 -5.32
N ILE A 84 16.01 5.71 -4.83
CA ILE A 84 17.33 5.49 -4.24
C ILE A 84 18.03 4.34 -4.96
N SER A 85 19.34 4.25 -4.77
CA SER A 85 20.11 3.10 -5.24
C SER A 85 19.90 1.88 -4.33
N GLY A 86 20.22 0.70 -4.84
CA GLY A 86 20.23 -0.52 -4.03
C GLY A 86 21.22 -0.42 -2.86
N ARG A 87 22.32 0.30 -3.03
CA ARG A 87 23.27 0.56 -1.95
C ARG A 87 22.65 1.40 -0.82
N GLU A 88 22.02 2.53 -1.17
CA GLU A 88 21.31 3.36 -0.18
C GLU A 88 20.19 2.59 0.53
N TYR A 89 19.48 1.72 -0.20
CA TYR A 89 18.46 0.86 0.37
C TYR A 89 19.02 -0.03 1.49
N ILE A 90 20.17 -0.66 1.26
CA ILE A 90 20.85 -1.48 2.26
C ILE A 90 21.33 -0.63 3.44
N GLU A 91 21.92 0.54 3.18
CA GLU A 91 22.39 1.45 4.22
C GLU A 91 21.23 1.95 5.12
N LEU A 92 20.08 2.26 4.53
CA LEU A 92 18.90 2.69 5.29
C LEU A 92 18.26 1.57 6.12
N MET A 93 18.54 0.31 5.84
CA MET A 93 18.09 -0.81 6.67
C MET A 93 18.60 -0.75 8.11
N ASP A 94 19.72 -0.08 8.35
CA ASP A 94 20.24 0.14 9.70
C ASP A 94 19.34 1.06 10.54
N GLN A 95 18.42 1.78 9.90
CA GLN A 95 17.45 2.69 10.54
C GLN A 95 16.06 2.06 10.69
N LYS A 96 15.92 0.75 10.59
CA LYS A 96 14.64 0.07 10.80
C LYS A 96 14.08 0.33 12.19
N ALA A 97 12.78 0.64 12.23
CA ALA A 97 12.07 0.83 13.48
C ALA A 97 11.93 -0.50 14.25
N PRO A 98 12.30 -0.55 15.52
CA PRO A 98 12.02 -1.71 16.35
C PRO A 98 10.50 -1.89 16.52
N GLY A 99 10.04 -3.13 16.61
CA GLY A 99 8.60 -3.43 16.74
C GLY A 99 7.83 -3.49 15.42
N TYR A 100 8.49 -3.28 14.30
CA TYR A 100 7.93 -3.46 12.96
C TYR A 100 8.63 -4.62 12.24
N LYS A 101 7.87 -5.41 11.52
CA LYS A 101 8.41 -6.42 10.62
C LYS A 101 8.43 -5.91 9.19
N GLU A 102 9.24 -6.53 8.34
CA GLU A 102 9.15 -6.39 6.91
C GLU A 102 7.75 -6.75 6.42
N LEU A 103 7.17 -5.94 5.54
CA LEU A 103 5.97 -6.32 4.82
C LEU A 103 6.33 -6.81 3.42
N LYS A 104 5.76 -7.95 3.07
CA LYS A 104 5.78 -8.48 1.72
C LYS A 104 4.40 -8.37 1.13
N LYS A 105 4.32 -7.71 -0.04
CA LYS A 105 3.06 -7.44 -0.71
C LYS A 105 3.07 -7.95 -2.14
N PHE A 106 1.90 -8.33 -2.58
CA PHE A 106 1.60 -8.57 -3.97
C PHE A 106 0.67 -7.46 -4.44
N ARG A 107 1.09 -6.69 -5.44
CA ARG A 107 0.32 -5.54 -5.94
C ARG A 107 -0.12 -5.79 -7.36
N GLN A 108 -1.40 -5.55 -7.62
CA GLN A 108 -2.00 -5.59 -8.94
C GLN A 108 -2.52 -4.19 -9.27
N CYS A 109 -2.04 -3.59 -10.35
CA CYS A 109 -2.44 -2.27 -10.80
C CYS A 109 -3.23 -2.37 -12.10
N PHE A 110 -4.31 -1.63 -12.20
CA PHE A 110 -5.12 -1.57 -13.43
C PHE A 110 -5.85 -0.22 -13.53
N ILE A 111 -6.28 0.09 -14.73
CA ILE A 111 -7.12 1.26 -15.01
C ILE A 111 -8.51 0.76 -15.37
N TYR A 112 -9.51 1.32 -14.72
CA TYR A 112 -10.91 1.05 -14.97
C TYR A 112 -11.69 2.36 -15.00
N HIS A 113 -12.43 2.62 -16.12
CA HIS A 113 -13.15 3.88 -16.33
C HIS A 113 -12.29 5.12 -16.05
N ASN A 114 -11.08 5.15 -16.59
CA ASN A 114 -10.08 6.22 -16.39
C ASN A 114 -9.65 6.44 -14.93
N GLN A 115 -9.91 5.49 -14.05
CA GLN A 115 -9.45 5.50 -12.66
C GLN A 115 -8.38 4.45 -12.45
N HIS A 116 -7.27 4.84 -11.81
CA HIS A 116 -6.18 3.93 -11.48
C HIS A 116 -6.43 3.27 -10.12
N PHE A 117 -6.49 1.96 -10.12
CA PHE A 117 -6.65 1.15 -8.92
C PHE A 117 -5.41 0.31 -8.64
N MET A 118 -5.13 0.15 -7.37
CA MET A 118 -4.13 -0.78 -6.86
C MET A 118 -4.81 -1.76 -5.91
N VAL A 119 -4.61 -3.05 -6.14
CA VAL A 119 -5.02 -4.09 -5.20
C VAL A 119 -3.78 -4.68 -4.59
N GLU A 120 -3.65 -4.52 -3.28
CA GLU A 120 -2.49 -4.99 -2.52
C GLU A 120 -2.90 -6.08 -1.53
N THR A 121 -2.23 -7.23 -1.62
CA THR A 121 -2.33 -8.29 -0.61
C THR A 121 -1.06 -8.31 0.21
N VAL A 122 -1.18 -8.23 1.53
CA VAL A 122 -0.03 -8.39 2.44
C VAL A 122 0.15 -9.88 2.70
N ILE A 123 1.08 -10.51 2.00
CA ILE A 123 1.22 -11.97 1.96
C ILE A 123 1.84 -12.59 3.21
N ASN A 124 2.54 -11.81 4.01
CA ASN A 124 3.18 -12.25 5.26
C ASN A 124 2.49 -11.71 6.53
N ALA A 125 1.24 -11.32 6.44
CA ALA A 125 0.41 -10.91 7.57
C ALA A 125 -0.69 -11.94 7.86
N ASP A 126 -1.25 -11.87 9.08
CA ASP A 126 -2.39 -12.66 9.52
C ASP A 126 -3.58 -12.49 8.55
N PHE A 127 -4.17 -13.60 8.10
CA PHE A 127 -5.27 -13.64 7.11
C PHE A 127 -5.00 -12.91 5.78
N GLN A 128 -3.77 -12.55 5.49
CA GLN A 128 -3.35 -11.91 4.23
C GLN A 128 -4.33 -10.82 3.75
N PRO A 129 -4.47 -9.71 4.50
CA PRO A 129 -5.44 -8.67 4.16
C PRO A 129 -5.20 -8.13 2.75
N THR A 130 -6.29 -7.99 1.99
CA THR A 130 -6.26 -7.46 0.64
C THR A 130 -7.05 -6.16 0.59
N LEU A 131 -6.42 -5.13 0.09
CA LEU A 131 -6.91 -3.76 0.09
C LEU A 131 -6.96 -3.19 -1.33
N LEU A 132 -8.12 -2.67 -1.72
CA LEU A 132 -8.26 -1.85 -2.92
C LEU A 132 -7.90 -0.42 -2.55
N ARG A 133 -6.98 0.17 -3.30
CA ARG A 133 -6.54 1.57 -3.10
C ARG A 133 -6.82 2.40 -4.32
N PHE A 134 -7.29 3.60 -4.08
CA PHE A 134 -7.50 4.63 -5.09
C PHE A 134 -6.92 5.95 -4.59
N GLU A 135 -6.20 6.64 -5.45
CA GLU A 135 -5.64 7.96 -5.16
C GLU A 135 -6.07 8.99 -6.19
N THR A 136 -6.36 10.19 -5.73
CA THR A 136 -6.75 11.30 -6.58
C THR A 136 -6.16 12.61 -6.05
N SER A 137 -5.98 13.57 -6.94
CA SER A 137 -5.59 14.94 -6.56
C SER A 137 -6.77 15.81 -6.10
N LYS A 138 -8.02 15.33 -6.25
CA LYS A 138 -9.23 16.07 -5.91
C LYS A 138 -10.07 15.31 -4.88
N GLU A 139 -10.32 15.94 -3.74
CA GLU A 139 -11.13 15.36 -2.66
C GLU A 139 -12.54 14.95 -3.11
N SER A 140 -13.16 15.77 -3.98
CA SER A 140 -14.52 15.56 -4.47
C SER A 140 -14.64 14.51 -5.57
N THR A 141 -13.57 13.81 -5.94
CA THR A 141 -13.62 12.78 -6.98
C THR A 141 -14.54 11.63 -6.57
N LYS A 142 -15.58 11.38 -7.37
CA LYS A 142 -16.44 10.21 -7.19
C LYS A 142 -15.71 8.96 -7.67
N ILE A 143 -15.55 7.98 -6.78
CA ILE A 143 -14.93 6.71 -7.12
C ILE A 143 -16.00 5.76 -7.64
N GLU A 144 -15.72 5.19 -8.81
CA GLU A 144 -16.52 4.11 -9.37
C GLU A 144 -15.81 2.79 -9.11
N ILE A 145 -16.27 2.07 -8.07
CA ILE A 145 -15.67 0.77 -7.71
C ILE A 145 -16.01 -0.26 -8.79
N PRO A 146 -15.02 -0.97 -9.33
CA PRO A 146 -15.30 -2.02 -10.32
C PRO A 146 -16.22 -3.11 -9.77
N ASP A 147 -17.18 -3.53 -10.56
CA ASP A 147 -18.17 -4.57 -10.20
C ASP A 147 -17.57 -5.97 -10.02
N PHE A 148 -16.39 -6.19 -10.60
CA PHE A 148 -15.64 -7.44 -10.45
C PHE A 148 -14.76 -7.50 -9.18
N VAL A 149 -14.86 -6.49 -8.32
CA VAL A 149 -14.13 -6.43 -7.04
C VAL A 149 -15.12 -6.53 -5.89
N SER A 150 -14.96 -7.53 -5.05
CA SER A 150 -15.84 -7.75 -3.90
C SER A 150 -15.34 -6.95 -2.68
N VAL A 151 -15.97 -5.80 -2.45
CA VAL A 151 -15.65 -4.91 -1.32
C VAL A 151 -16.40 -5.34 -0.08
N LEU A 152 -15.69 -5.52 1.04
CA LEU A 152 -16.31 -5.72 2.34
C LEU A 152 -16.77 -4.39 2.92
N ARG A 153 -15.86 -3.42 3.02
CA ARG A 153 -16.14 -2.05 3.52
C ARG A 153 -14.98 -1.09 3.27
N GLU A 154 -15.26 0.21 3.38
CA GLU A 154 -14.23 1.25 3.38
C GLU A 154 -13.48 1.28 4.71
N VAL A 155 -12.16 1.35 4.65
CA VAL A 155 -11.26 1.39 5.82
C VAL A 155 -10.26 2.55 5.77
N THR A 156 -10.56 3.59 5.00
CA THR A 156 -9.64 4.71 4.71
C THR A 156 -9.04 5.31 5.98
N THR A 157 -9.84 5.52 7.02
CA THR A 157 -9.43 6.17 8.27
C THR A 157 -9.22 5.19 9.43
N GLU A 158 -9.31 3.91 9.19
CA GLU A 158 -9.15 2.89 10.24
C GLU A 158 -7.67 2.57 10.46
N GLU A 159 -7.15 2.98 11.61
CA GLU A 159 -5.74 2.83 11.97
C GLU A 159 -5.26 1.37 11.91
N VAL A 160 -6.13 0.42 12.25
CA VAL A 160 -5.78 -1.01 12.22
C VAL A 160 -5.36 -1.48 10.81
N TYR A 161 -5.83 -0.81 9.77
CA TYR A 161 -5.49 -1.11 8.37
C TYR A 161 -4.47 -0.15 7.76
N PHE A 162 -3.86 0.72 8.54
CA PHE A 162 -2.70 1.46 8.07
C PHE A 162 -1.55 0.48 7.80
N THR A 163 -0.81 0.74 6.76
CA THR A 163 0.30 -0.15 6.36
C THR A 163 1.30 -0.35 7.51
N SER A 164 1.63 0.73 8.22
CA SER A 164 2.49 0.68 9.41
C SER A 164 1.88 -0.14 10.55
N SER A 165 0.56 -0.10 10.72
CA SER A 165 -0.12 -0.91 11.74
C SER A 165 -0.02 -2.40 11.42
N ILE A 166 -0.25 -2.78 10.16
CA ILE A 166 -0.13 -4.18 9.70
C ILE A 166 1.31 -4.69 9.88
N ALA A 167 2.29 -3.80 9.77
CA ALA A 167 3.69 -4.13 9.97
C ALA A 167 4.09 -4.31 11.44
N LYS A 168 3.29 -3.86 12.40
CA LYS A 168 3.59 -4.03 13.82
C LYS A 168 3.66 -5.50 14.19
N LEU A 169 4.65 -5.85 15.01
CA LEU A 169 4.75 -7.21 15.56
C LEU A 169 3.48 -7.55 16.35
N GLY A 170 2.92 -8.72 16.08
CA GLY A 170 1.70 -9.18 16.73
C GLY A 170 0.39 -8.62 16.17
N TRP A 171 0.43 -7.87 15.06
CA TRP A 171 -0.79 -7.45 14.39
C TRP A 171 -1.66 -8.65 14.00
N LYS A 172 -2.95 -8.51 14.26
CA LYS A 172 -3.96 -9.51 13.86
C LYS A 172 -5.12 -8.82 13.18
N MET A 173 -5.65 -9.48 12.17
CA MET A 173 -6.86 -9.00 11.52
C MET A 173 -8.04 -9.04 12.49
N PRO A 174 -8.88 -7.98 12.56
CA PRO A 174 -10.10 -8.00 13.35
C PRO A 174 -11.00 -9.19 13.00
N ASP A 175 -11.60 -9.83 14.02
CA ASP A 175 -12.36 -11.08 13.82
C ASP A 175 -13.58 -10.89 12.93
N ASP A 176 -14.23 -9.73 12.97
CA ASP A 176 -15.38 -9.41 12.13
C ASP A 176 -15.03 -9.33 10.62
N ASP A 177 -13.76 -9.13 10.32
CA ASP A 177 -13.25 -8.99 8.94
C ASP A 177 -12.68 -10.30 8.36
N LYS A 178 -12.60 -11.34 9.18
CA LYS A 178 -12.13 -12.67 8.76
C LYS A 178 -13.25 -13.47 8.08
N LYS A 179 -13.55 -13.13 6.84
CA LYS A 179 -14.63 -13.78 6.07
C LYS A 179 -14.10 -14.35 4.75
#